data_58c160c6728d70365de28e6f0229045b
#
_entry.id   58c160c6728d70365de28e6f0229045b
#
_cell.length_a   1.000
_cell.length_b   1.000
_cell.length_c   1.000
_cell.angle_alpha   90.00
_cell.angle_beta   90.00
_cell.angle_gamma   90.00
#
_symmetry.space_group_name_H-M   'P 1'
#
loop_
_entity.id
_entity.type
_entity.pdbx_description
1 polymer ?
#
loop_
_entity_poly.entity_id
_entity_poly.type
_entity_poly.pdbx_seq_one_letter_code
_entity_poly.pdbx_strand_id
1 'polypeptide(L)'
;INADILKDDPHSDIIIKVEGKEKKATIREKIKKYGIWINGKATLVEGIPNFYAVHSNRNINRIIDKEFLVQEDIGVQNIKFKSQIDSGQLECIYDAIKKKNKENSIFTENFTGIRIIGNKLFRSSIQLPMDIKEGTYEVSIFFFEDQVLIDSDISNIFVNKTLAGKYIYTQANEKPLLYGIIAVIIAWFAGLIIVGLARVT
;
A
#
# COMPACT_ATOMS: atom_id res chain seq x y z
N ILE A 1 -2.41 -20.89 12.64
CA ILE A 1 -3.10 -20.32 13.83
C ILE A 1 -4.06 -21.38 14.35
N ASN A 2 -3.91 -21.74 15.64
CA ASN A 2 -4.72 -22.78 16.24
C ASN A 2 -6.16 -22.24 16.45
N ALA A 3 -7.18 -22.95 15.93
CA ALA A 3 -8.57 -22.49 15.96
C ALA A 3 -9.18 -22.34 17.37
N ASP A 4 -8.50 -22.86 18.38
CA ASP A 4 -8.95 -22.78 19.78
C ASP A 4 -8.64 -21.43 20.47
N ILE A 5 -7.86 -20.56 19.82
CA ILE A 5 -7.41 -19.27 20.39
C ILE A 5 -8.50 -18.19 20.26
N LEU A 6 -9.39 -18.31 19.27
CA LEU A 6 -10.47 -17.34 19.05
C LEU A 6 -11.69 -17.66 19.92
N LYS A 7 -11.57 -17.55 21.24
CA LYS A 7 -12.74 -17.60 22.13
C LYS A 7 -13.52 -16.28 22.07
N ASP A 8 -14.82 -16.34 22.45
CA ASP A 8 -15.73 -15.18 22.57
C ASP A 8 -15.32 -14.30 23.76
N ASP A 9 -14.04 -13.93 23.77
CA ASP A 9 -13.52 -13.09 24.82
C ASP A 9 -13.50 -11.65 24.28
N PRO A 10 -14.17 -10.70 24.95
CA PRO A 10 -14.15 -9.29 24.57
C PRO A 10 -12.73 -8.66 24.58
N HIS A 11 -11.73 -9.42 25.02
CA HIS A 11 -10.34 -9.01 25.15
C HIS A 11 -9.42 -9.54 24.04
N SER A 12 -9.95 -10.34 23.09
CA SER A 12 -9.15 -10.84 21.97
C SER A 12 -8.99 -9.80 20.87
N ASP A 13 -7.75 -9.48 20.52
CA ASP A 13 -7.41 -8.48 19.52
C ASP A 13 -6.54 -9.07 18.41
N ILE A 14 -6.75 -8.56 17.21
CA ILE A 14 -6.00 -8.98 16.04
C ILE A 14 -5.46 -7.74 15.31
N ILE A 15 -4.18 -7.79 14.95
CA ILE A 15 -3.55 -6.83 14.05
C ILE A 15 -3.03 -7.59 12.84
N ILE A 16 -3.35 -7.09 11.65
CA ILE A 16 -2.83 -7.59 10.38
C ILE A 16 -2.00 -6.47 9.77
N LYS A 17 -0.72 -6.73 9.52
CA LYS A 17 0.19 -5.87 8.78
C LYS A 17 0.46 -6.50 7.42
N VAL A 18 0.31 -5.73 6.35
CA VAL A 18 0.70 -6.13 4.99
C VAL A 18 1.76 -5.19 4.50
N GLU A 19 2.87 -5.74 4.10
CA GLU A 19 4.02 -4.99 3.64
C GLU A 19 4.54 -5.50 2.31
N GLY A 20 4.73 -4.60 1.38
CA GLY A 20 5.32 -4.92 0.09
C GLY A 20 6.83 -4.63 0.06
N LYS A 21 7.49 -5.12 -0.98
CA LYS A 21 8.93 -4.99 -1.15
C LYS A 21 9.43 -3.55 -1.00
N GLU A 22 10.53 -3.37 -0.31
CA GLU A 22 11.19 -2.07 -0.12
C GLU A 22 11.62 -1.45 -1.45
N LYS A 23 11.50 -0.14 -1.54
CA LYS A 23 11.99 0.68 -2.66
C LYS A 23 12.88 1.81 -2.16
N LYS A 24 13.71 2.32 -3.06
CA LYS A 24 14.49 3.54 -2.85
C LYS A 24 13.77 4.72 -3.50
N ALA A 25 13.78 5.87 -2.88
CA ALA A 25 13.25 7.10 -3.45
C ALA A 25 14.23 8.25 -3.29
N THR A 26 14.35 9.06 -4.33
CA THR A 26 15.11 10.30 -4.27
C THR A 26 14.14 11.45 -4.04
N ILE A 27 14.27 12.10 -2.90
CA ILE A 27 13.44 13.23 -2.49
C ILE A 27 14.22 14.51 -2.69
N ARG A 28 13.56 15.53 -3.22
CA ARG A 28 14.13 16.86 -3.41
C ARG A 28 13.30 17.88 -2.64
N GLU A 29 13.94 18.60 -1.77
CA GLU A 29 13.34 19.75 -1.11
C GLU A 29 13.06 20.84 -2.16
N LYS A 30 11.91 21.50 -2.05
CA LYS A 30 11.65 22.72 -2.84
C LYS A 30 12.09 23.92 -2.04
N ILE A 31 13.03 24.67 -2.56
CA ILE A 31 13.52 25.92 -1.98
C ILE A 31 13.07 27.11 -2.83
N LYS A 32 12.65 28.19 -2.16
CA LYS A 32 12.27 29.44 -2.85
C LYS A 32 13.51 30.31 -3.01
N LYS A 33 13.95 30.56 -4.25
CA LYS A 33 15.06 31.45 -4.55
C LYS A 33 14.61 32.48 -5.59
N TYR A 34 14.82 33.76 -5.31
CA TYR A 34 14.39 34.87 -6.18
C TYR A 34 12.89 34.82 -6.57
N GLY A 35 12.01 34.40 -5.66
CA GLY A 35 10.57 34.29 -5.90
C GLY A 35 10.13 33.04 -6.65
N ILE A 36 11.04 32.19 -7.13
CA ILE A 36 10.78 30.97 -7.90
C ILE A 36 11.09 29.74 -7.04
N TRP A 37 10.24 28.71 -7.14
CA TRP A 37 10.47 27.41 -6.48
C TRP A 37 11.41 26.57 -7.33
N ILE A 38 12.59 26.25 -6.80
CA ILE A 38 13.58 25.38 -7.43
C ILE A 38 13.80 24.11 -6.61
N ASN A 39 14.23 23.04 -7.27
CA ASN A 39 14.61 21.82 -6.60
C ASN A 39 15.95 22.01 -5.87
N GLY A 40 15.94 21.79 -4.56
CA GLY A 40 17.12 21.78 -3.72
C GLY A 40 17.90 20.47 -3.78
N LYS A 41 18.62 20.17 -2.70
CA LYS A 41 19.44 18.97 -2.56
C LYS A 41 18.61 17.69 -2.70
N ALA A 42 19.13 16.73 -3.45
CA ALA A 42 18.55 15.40 -3.57
C ALA A 42 18.96 14.54 -2.37
N THR A 43 17.98 13.91 -1.74
CA THR A 43 18.17 12.99 -0.63
C THR A 43 17.71 11.60 -1.04
N LEU A 44 18.58 10.60 -0.92
CA LEU A 44 18.22 9.20 -1.12
C LEU A 44 17.64 8.64 0.18
N VAL A 45 16.43 8.11 0.12
CA VAL A 45 15.77 7.40 1.23
C VAL A 45 15.51 5.96 0.78
N GLU A 46 15.91 5.02 1.61
CA GLU A 46 15.75 3.59 1.40
C GLU A 46 14.79 3.00 2.46
N GLY A 47 14.37 1.75 2.26
CA GLY A 47 13.47 1.08 3.20
C GLY A 47 12.01 1.57 3.12
N ILE A 48 11.61 2.18 2.00
CA ILE A 48 10.22 2.61 1.81
C ILE A 48 9.44 1.43 1.24
N PRO A 49 8.45 0.85 1.95
CA PRO A 49 7.64 -0.21 1.37
C PRO A 49 6.87 0.32 0.15
N ASN A 50 6.76 -0.52 -0.89
CA ASN A 50 5.99 -0.15 -2.08
C ASN A 50 4.48 -0.17 -1.85
N PHE A 51 4.04 -0.83 -0.78
CA PHE A 51 2.68 -0.84 -0.23
C PHE A 51 2.76 -1.19 1.26
N TYR A 52 1.90 -0.58 2.05
CA TYR A 52 1.81 -0.84 3.49
C TYR A 52 0.36 -0.69 3.96
N ALA A 53 -0.15 -1.69 4.65
CA ALA A 53 -1.49 -1.64 5.22
C ALA A 53 -1.51 -2.24 6.63
N VAL A 54 -2.20 -1.57 7.55
CA VAL A 54 -2.48 -2.11 8.88
C VAL A 54 -3.97 -2.13 9.11
N HIS A 55 -4.51 -3.30 9.40
CA HIS A 55 -5.88 -3.48 9.83
C HIS A 55 -5.93 -4.07 11.24
N SER A 56 -6.91 -3.67 12.02
CA SER A 56 -7.17 -4.20 13.36
C SER A 56 -8.67 -4.24 13.67
N ASN A 57 -9.05 -4.92 14.71
CA ASN A 57 -10.44 -4.94 15.19
C ASN A 57 -10.77 -3.72 16.08
N ARG A 58 -9.78 -3.09 16.69
CA ARG A 58 -9.87 -1.83 17.43
C ARG A 58 -8.58 -1.01 17.29
N ASN A 59 -8.55 0.18 17.87
CA ASN A 59 -7.38 1.08 17.80
C ASN A 59 -6.12 0.39 18.36
N ILE A 60 -5.04 0.35 17.56
CA ILE A 60 -3.79 -0.37 17.88
C ILE A 60 -3.14 0.09 19.19
N ASN A 61 -3.25 1.38 19.54
CA ASN A 61 -2.73 1.91 20.80
C ASN A 61 -3.50 1.44 22.04
N ARG A 62 -4.64 0.76 21.87
CA ARG A 62 -5.40 0.12 22.93
C ARG A 62 -5.18 -1.38 22.99
N ILE A 63 -4.58 -1.95 21.95
CA ILE A 63 -4.30 -3.38 21.82
C ILE A 63 -2.98 -3.72 22.49
N ILE A 64 -1.95 -2.90 22.23
CA ILE A 64 -0.59 -3.15 22.71
C ILE A 64 0.15 -1.84 22.97
N ASP A 65 1.22 -1.89 23.71
CA ASP A 65 2.06 -0.75 24.03
C ASP A 65 2.77 -0.17 22.80
N LYS A 66 3.25 1.06 22.95
CA LYS A 66 3.92 1.78 21.87
C LYS A 66 5.29 1.18 21.51
N GLU A 67 5.97 0.53 22.46
CA GLU A 67 7.30 -0.06 22.23
C GLU A 67 7.20 -1.21 21.25
N PHE A 68 6.22 -2.09 21.42
CA PHE A 68 5.96 -3.18 20.50
C PHE A 68 5.57 -2.67 19.10
N LEU A 69 4.70 -1.66 19.02
CA LEU A 69 4.30 -1.07 17.74
C LEU A 69 5.49 -0.49 16.97
N VAL A 70 6.45 0.14 17.66
CA VAL A 70 7.68 0.68 17.06
C VAL A 70 8.65 -0.44 16.70
N GLN A 71 8.75 -1.49 17.51
CA GLN A 71 9.64 -2.63 17.25
C GLN A 71 9.23 -3.35 15.97
N GLU A 72 7.94 -3.65 15.83
CA GLU A 72 7.38 -4.42 14.70
C GLU A 72 6.94 -3.54 13.53
N ASP A 73 7.29 -2.24 13.54
CA ASP A 73 6.90 -1.27 12.50
C ASP A 73 5.39 -1.26 12.21
N ILE A 74 4.56 -1.41 13.27
CA ILE A 74 3.10 -1.43 13.16
C ILE A 74 2.56 0.00 13.25
N GLY A 75 1.85 0.41 12.22
CA GLY A 75 1.33 1.78 12.06
C GLY A 75 2.22 2.65 11.16
N VAL A 76 1.58 3.48 10.34
CA VAL A 76 2.29 4.33 9.35
C VAL A 76 3.33 5.24 10.00
N GLN A 77 3.09 5.67 11.25
CA GLN A 77 4.04 6.52 11.98
C GLN A 77 5.31 5.79 12.42
N ASN A 78 5.22 4.47 12.56
CA ASN A 78 6.31 3.64 13.07
C ASN A 78 7.19 3.05 11.97
N ILE A 79 6.82 3.21 10.68
CA ILE A 79 7.63 2.73 9.55
C ILE A 79 9.02 3.36 9.60
N LYS A 80 10.06 2.53 9.66
CA LYS A 80 11.46 2.95 9.69
C LYS A 80 12.00 3.10 8.28
N PHE A 81 12.60 4.24 8.01
CA PHE A 81 13.31 4.52 6.76
C PHE A 81 14.82 4.64 7.02
N LYS A 82 15.63 4.28 6.04
CA LYS A 82 17.08 4.42 6.09
C LYS A 82 17.51 5.59 5.21
N SER A 83 18.31 6.50 5.74
CA SER A 83 18.85 7.64 4.98
C SER A 83 20.28 7.94 5.42
N GLN A 84 21.07 8.55 4.53
CA GLN A 84 22.46 8.94 4.77
C GLN A 84 22.59 10.39 5.29
N ILE A 85 21.53 11.03 5.72
CA ILE A 85 21.52 12.44 6.14
C ILE A 85 21.40 12.58 7.65
N ASP A 86 21.93 13.68 8.18
CA ASP A 86 21.85 14.08 9.60
C ASP A 86 20.41 14.25 10.10
N SER A 87 20.22 13.91 11.38
CA SER A 87 18.93 13.66 12.03
C SER A 87 17.89 14.78 12.01
N GLY A 88 18.29 16.05 11.84
CA GLY A 88 17.36 17.18 11.94
C GLY A 88 16.42 17.39 10.73
N GLN A 89 16.81 16.98 9.54
CA GLN A 89 15.99 17.12 8.31
C GLN A 89 15.22 15.82 7.97
N LEU A 90 15.60 14.71 8.57
CA LEU A 90 15.03 13.40 8.30
C LEU A 90 13.55 13.30 8.66
N GLU A 91 13.15 13.82 9.79
CA GLU A 91 11.79 13.72 10.30
C GLU A 91 10.79 14.40 9.35
N CYS A 92 11.10 15.60 8.87
CA CYS A 92 10.27 16.30 7.89
C CYS A 92 10.17 15.53 6.56
N ILE A 93 11.26 14.90 6.12
CA ILE A 93 11.29 14.08 4.90
C ILE A 93 10.43 12.82 5.08
N TYR A 94 10.55 12.15 6.23
CA TYR A 94 9.76 10.96 6.53
C TYR A 94 8.28 11.27 6.61
N ASP A 95 7.89 12.36 7.25
CA ASP A 95 6.50 12.82 7.30
C ASP A 95 5.95 13.15 5.91
N ALA A 96 6.75 13.80 5.07
CA ALA A 96 6.35 14.06 3.68
C ALA A 96 6.15 12.77 2.88
N ILE A 97 7.01 11.75 3.06
CA ILE A 97 6.85 10.43 2.44
C ILE A 97 5.58 9.75 2.91
N LYS A 98 5.36 9.70 4.22
CA LYS A 98 4.19 9.08 4.85
C LYS A 98 2.91 9.75 4.36
N LYS A 99 2.86 11.08 4.40
CA LYS A 99 1.72 11.85 3.92
C LYS A 99 1.41 11.58 2.45
N LYS A 100 2.40 11.67 1.56
CA LYS A 100 2.23 11.40 0.13
C LYS A 100 1.75 9.98 -0.16
N ASN A 101 2.33 8.98 0.51
CA ASN A 101 1.92 7.59 0.31
C ASN A 101 0.52 7.31 0.88
N LYS A 102 0.11 8.00 1.96
CA LYS A 102 -1.25 7.93 2.50
C LYS A 102 -2.26 8.57 1.55
N GLU A 103 -1.97 9.72 0.96
CA GLU A 103 -2.81 10.38 -0.05
C GLU A 103 -3.01 9.51 -1.30
N ASN A 104 -2.00 8.75 -1.69
CA ASN A 104 -2.06 7.82 -2.83
C ASN A 104 -2.61 6.42 -2.48
N SER A 105 -3.12 6.21 -1.28
CA SER A 105 -3.60 4.91 -0.78
C SER A 105 -2.55 3.79 -0.83
N ILE A 106 -1.27 4.14 -0.85
CA ILE A 106 -0.14 3.20 -0.76
C ILE A 106 0.09 2.81 0.70
N PHE A 107 -0.12 3.75 1.63
CA PHE A 107 -0.10 3.51 3.07
C PHE A 107 -1.51 3.68 3.63
N THR A 108 -2.06 2.62 4.18
CA THR A 108 -3.44 2.59 4.69
C THR A 108 -3.51 2.06 6.11
N GLU A 109 -4.42 2.61 6.89
CA GLU A 109 -4.72 2.16 8.26
C GLU A 109 -6.23 2.06 8.43
N ASN A 110 -6.70 0.93 8.94
CA ASN A 110 -8.12 0.72 9.26
C ASN A 110 -8.26 -0.04 10.57
N PHE A 111 -8.55 0.68 11.64
CA PHE A 111 -8.66 0.14 13.00
C PHE A 111 -10.01 -0.52 13.32
N THR A 112 -10.85 -0.71 12.31
CA THR A 112 -12.10 -1.49 12.36
C THR A 112 -12.20 -2.43 11.15
N GLY A 113 -11.07 -2.70 10.51
CA GLY A 113 -10.98 -3.46 9.27
C GLY A 113 -11.06 -4.98 9.44
N ILE A 114 -11.04 -5.46 10.69
CA ILE A 114 -11.13 -6.88 11.00
C ILE A 114 -12.46 -7.18 11.66
N ARG A 115 -13.15 -8.23 11.18
CA ARG A 115 -14.36 -8.76 11.78
C ARG A 115 -14.09 -10.18 12.25
N ILE A 116 -14.39 -10.47 13.50
CA ILE A 116 -14.37 -11.81 14.09
C ILE A 116 -15.74 -12.45 13.86
N ILE A 117 -15.77 -13.68 13.35
CA ILE A 117 -16.98 -14.40 12.97
C ILE A 117 -17.02 -15.71 13.74
N GLY A 118 -18.04 -15.86 14.61
CA GLY A 118 -18.31 -17.09 15.35
C GLY A 118 -17.13 -17.59 16.17
N ASN A 119 -16.31 -16.68 16.71
CA ASN A 119 -15.17 -16.94 17.61
C ASN A 119 -14.08 -17.89 17.08
N LYS A 120 -14.11 -18.23 15.78
CA LYS A 120 -13.20 -19.18 15.16
C LYS A 120 -12.54 -18.64 13.91
N LEU A 121 -13.11 -17.59 13.32
CA LEU A 121 -12.63 -17.01 12.07
C LEU A 121 -12.55 -15.51 12.19
N PHE A 122 -11.57 -14.93 11.54
CA PHE A 122 -11.53 -13.48 11.30
C PHE A 122 -11.49 -13.22 9.81
N ARG A 123 -12.02 -12.08 9.42
CA ARG A 123 -12.01 -11.60 8.05
C ARG A 123 -11.55 -10.16 7.99
N SER A 124 -10.62 -9.88 7.09
CA SER A 124 -10.23 -8.54 6.72
C SER A 124 -10.28 -8.37 5.21
N SER A 125 -10.55 -7.16 4.74
CA SER A 125 -10.57 -6.82 3.32
C SER A 125 -9.69 -5.60 3.10
N ILE A 126 -8.50 -5.81 2.53
CA ILE A 126 -7.52 -4.78 2.24
C ILE A 126 -7.64 -4.41 0.78
N GLN A 127 -7.93 -3.12 0.50
CA GLN A 127 -8.01 -2.62 -0.85
C GLN A 127 -6.61 -2.31 -1.38
N LEU A 128 -6.27 -2.91 -2.51
CA LEU A 128 -5.01 -2.66 -3.19
C LEU A 128 -5.20 -1.55 -4.23
N PRO A 129 -4.29 -0.57 -4.34
CA PRO A 129 -4.35 0.46 -5.38
C PRO A 129 -4.16 -0.16 -6.78
N MET A 130 -4.73 0.49 -7.81
CA MET A 130 -4.66 -0.03 -9.19
C MET A 130 -3.23 -0.13 -9.74
N ASP A 131 -2.35 0.73 -9.27
CA ASP A 131 -0.93 0.78 -9.67
C ASP A 131 -0.01 -0.04 -8.79
N ILE A 132 -0.59 -0.91 -7.92
CA ILE A 132 0.22 -1.80 -7.08
C ILE A 132 1.19 -2.61 -7.93
N LYS A 133 2.42 -2.76 -7.46
CA LYS A 133 3.45 -3.53 -8.16
C LYS A 133 3.20 -5.02 -8.00
N GLU A 134 3.47 -5.78 -9.05
CA GLU A 134 3.49 -7.23 -8.96
C GLU A 134 4.62 -7.70 -8.06
N GLY A 135 4.39 -8.76 -7.32
CA GLY A 135 5.40 -9.37 -6.45
C GLY A 135 4.83 -9.98 -5.18
N THR A 136 5.74 -10.35 -4.31
CA THR A 136 5.42 -10.95 -3.02
C THR A 136 5.19 -9.83 -1.99
N TYR A 137 4.13 -9.97 -1.23
CA TYR A 137 3.75 -9.13 -0.11
C TYR A 137 3.72 -9.98 1.15
N GLU A 138 4.41 -9.54 2.18
CA GLU A 138 4.42 -10.18 3.48
C GLU A 138 3.17 -9.76 4.26
N VAL A 139 2.51 -10.73 4.86
CA VAL A 139 1.36 -10.55 5.73
C VAL A 139 1.72 -11.07 7.10
N SER A 140 1.89 -10.17 8.05
CA SER A 140 2.12 -10.50 9.44
C SER A 140 0.81 -10.36 10.22
N ILE A 141 0.44 -11.40 10.95
CA ILE A 141 -0.78 -11.45 11.76
C ILE A 141 -0.34 -11.60 13.20
N PHE A 142 -0.81 -10.70 14.05
CA PHE A 142 -0.53 -10.72 15.49
C PHE A 142 -1.84 -10.91 16.24
N PHE A 143 -1.83 -11.84 17.15
CA PHE A 143 -2.96 -12.15 18.02
C PHE A 143 -2.64 -11.77 19.45
N PHE A 144 -3.49 -10.95 20.06
CA PHE A 144 -3.32 -10.47 21.43
C PHE A 144 -4.51 -10.86 22.28
N GLU A 145 -4.23 -11.09 23.56
CA GLU A 145 -5.22 -11.27 24.62
C GLU A 145 -4.78 -10.42 25.83
N ASP A 146 -5.65 -9.57 26.32
CA ASP A 146 -5.35 -8.65 27.43
C ASP A 146 -4.03 -7.87 27.27
N GLN A 147 -3.76 -7.34 26.08
CA GLN A 147 -2.54 -6.61 25.73
C GLN A 147 -1.25 -7.46 25.74
N VAL A 148 -1.38 -8.79 25.74
CA VAL A 148 -0.24 -9.71 25.65
C VAL A 148 -0.27 -10.38 24.27
N LEU A 149 0.88 -10.43 23.59
CA LEU A 149 1.02 -11.19 22.35
C LEU A 149 0.92 -12.69 22.67
N ILE A 150 -0.09 -13.35 22.13
CA ILE A 150 -0.32 -14.80 22.34
C ILE A 150 0.29 -15.60 21.18
N ASP A 151 0.11 -15.12 19.94
CA ASP A 151 0.62 -15.81 18.75
C ASP A 151 0.87 -14.82 17.61
N SER A 152 1.78 -15.20 16.72
CA SER A 152 2.03 -14.44 15.49
C SER A 152 2.34 -15.39 14.34
N ASP A 153 1.85 -15.05 13.16
CA ASP A 153 2.09 -15.80 11.94
C ASP A 153 2.49 -14.86 10.80
N ILE A 154 3.40 -15.32 9.95
CA ILE A 154 3.87 -14.59 8.78
C ILE A 154 3.60 -15.42 7.54
N SER A 155 2.86 -14.86 6.63
CA SER A 155 2.51 -15.49 5.35
C SER A 155 2.86 -14.57 4.19
N ASN A 156 3.10 -15.16 3.02
CA ASN A 156 3.41 -14.42 1.82
C ASN A 156 2.26 -14.54 0.81
N ILE A 157 1.80 -13.40 0.30
CA ILE A 157 0.80 -13.33 -0.77
C ILE A 157 1.48 -12.84 -2.03
N PHE A 158 1.28 -13.53 -3.14
CA PHE A 158 1.77 -13.12 -4.43
C PHE A 158 0.68 -12.33 -5.18
N VAL A 159 0.96 -11.05 -5.45
CA VAL A 159 0.08 -10.18 -6.23
C VAL A 159 0.53 -10.20 -7.68
N ASN A 160 -0.38 -10.57 -8.57
CA ASN A 160 -0.15 -10.57 -10.01
C ASN A 160 -1.31 -9.84 -10.70
N LYS A 161 -1.00 -9.02 -11.71
CA LYS A 161 -2.02 -8.36 -12.53
C LYS A 161 -2.57 -9.35 -13.54
N THR A 162 -3.87 -9.29 -13.78
CA THR A 162 -4.49 -10.10 -14.84
C THR A 162 -3.85 -9.77 -16.20
N LEU A 163 -3.74 -10.78 -17.08
CA LEU A 163 -3.09 -10.63 -18.39
C LEU A 163 -3.60 -9.42 -19.19
N ALA A 164 -4.91 -9.16 -19.16
CA ALA A 164 -5.49 -8.01 -19.84
C ALA A 164 -5.03 -6.67 -19.26
N GLY A 165 -5.06 -6.53 -17.92
CA GLY A 165 -4.60 -5.31 -17.25
C GLY A 165 -3.09 -5.09 -17.43
N LYS A 166 -2.30 -6.14 -17.38
CA LYS A 166 -0.85 -6.09 -17.62
C LYS A 166 -0.53 -5.64 -19.04
N TYR A 167 -1.21 -6.23 -20.04
CA TYR A 167 -0.99 -5.89 -21.44
C TYR A 167 -1.30 -4.42 -21.73
N ILE A 168 -2.47 -3.93 -21.27
CA ILE A 168 -2.87 -2.54 -21.45
C ILE A 168 -1.89 -1.58 -20.75
N TYR A 169 -1.51 -1.88 -19.51
CA TYR A 169 -0.56 -1.06 -18.74
C TYR A 169 0.82 -1.00 -19.40
N THR A 170 1.35 -2.14 -19.84
CA THR A 170 2.66 -2.24 -20.51
C THR A 170 2.64 -1.48 -21.84
N GLN A 171 1.60 -1.66 -22.66
CA GLN A 171 1.47 -0.95 -23.93
C GLN A 171 1.37 0.57 -23.76
N ALA A 172 0.60 1.02 -22.75
CA ALA A 172 0.42 2.46 -22.50
C ALA A 172 1.70 3.14 -21.98
N ASN A 173 2.50 2.46 -21.16
CA ASN A 173 3.66 3.06 -20.50
C ASN A 173 5.01 2.78 -21.18
N GLU A 174 5.20 1.58 -21.75
CA GLU A 174 6.46 1.18 -22.38
C GLU A 174 6.49 1.49 -23.88
N LYS A 175 5.32 1.50 -24.54
CA LYS A 175 5.21 1.75 -25.99
C LYS A 175 4.07 2.74 -26.31
N PRO A 176 4.12 3.98 -25.81
CA PRO A 176 3.01 4.94 -25.93
C PRO A 176 2.66 5.28 -27.39
N LEU A 177 3.64 5.30 -28.29
CA LEU A 177 3.40 5.52 -29.73
C LEU A 177 2.58 4.38 -30.37
N LEU A 178 2.92 3.13 -30.06
CA LEU A 178 2.19 1.95 -30.53
C LEU A 178 0.77 1.93 -30.01
N TYR A 179 0.60 2.23 -28.72
CA TYR A 179 -0.71 2.32 -28.08
C TYR A 179 -1.59 3.41 -28.74
N GLY A 180 -1.02 4.58 -29.00
CA GLY A 180 -1.72 5.66 -29.70
C GLY A 180 -2.15 5.29 -31.12
N ILE A 181 -1.29 4.63 -31.90
CA ILE A 181 -1.62 4.15 -33.25
C ILE A 181 -2.77 3.13 -33.22
N ILE A 182 -2.69 2.16 -32.32
CA ILE A 182 -3.74 1.15 -32.17
C ILE A 182 -5.06 1.80 -31.77
N ALA A 183 -5.07 2.75 -30.85
CA ALA A 183 -6.27 3.47 -30.45
C ALA A 183 -6.93 4.22 -31.64
N VAL A 184 -6.13 4.89 -32.46
CA VAL A 184 -6.63 5.58 -33.67
C VAL A 184 -7.21 4.58 -34.69
N ILE A 185 -6.57 3.46 -34.92
CA ILE A 185 -7.06 2.41 -35.82
C ILE A 185 -8.40 1.86 -35.34
N ILE A 186 -8.54 1.56 -34.03
CA ILE A 186 -9.77 1.06 -33.45
C ILE A 186 -10.90 2.11 -33.60
N ALA A 187 -10.61 3.38 -33.31
CA ALA A 187 -11.59 4.45 -33.46
C ALA A 187 -12.06 4.62 -34.93
N TRP A 188 -11.13 4.50 -35.89
CA TRP A 188 -11.42 4.57 -37.31
C TRP A 188 -12.33 3.41 -37.76
N PHE A 189 -12.01 2.18 -37.36
CA PHE A 189 -12.86 1.02 -37.65
C PHE A 189 -14.24 1.13 -36.99
N ALA A 190 -14.33 1.58 -35.75
CA ALA A 190 -15.60 1.79 -35.08
C ALA A 190 -16.48 2.82 -35.82
N GLY A 191 -15.86 3.90 -36.31
CA GLY A 191 -16.56 4.90 -37.14
C GLY A 191 -17.11 4.31 -38.44
N LEU A 192 -16.32 3.48 -39.15
CA LEU A 192 -16.78 2.80 -40.39
C LEU A 192 -17.95 1.85 -40.15
N ILE A 193 -17.90 1.10 -39.04
CA ILE A 193 -19.00 0.19 -38.65
C ILE A 193 -20.31 0.97 -38.42
N ILE A 194 -20.22 2.09 -37.67
CA ILE A 194 -21.39 2.93 -37.39
C ILE A 194 -21.98 3.49 -38.70
N VAL A 195 -21.15 4.00 -39.62
CA VAL A 195 -21.59 4.52 -40.93
C VAL A 195 -22.20 3.39 -41.79
N GLY A 196 -21.61 2.20 -41.74
CA GLY A 196 -22.14 1.03 -42.45
C GLY A 196 -23.52 0.62 -41.94
N LEU A 197 -23.71 0.58 -40.63
CA LEU A 197 -24.99 0.27 -40.00
C LEU A 197 -26.07 1.35 -40.30
N ALA A 198 -25.69 2.62 -40.28
CA ALA A 198 -26.61 3.73 -40.59
C ALA A 198 -27.06 3.79 -42.05
N ARG A 199 -26.38 3.08 -42.97
CA ARG A 199 -26.81 2.98 -44.38
C ARG A 199 -27.78 1.83 -44.67
N VAL A 200 -27.94 0.91 -43.73
CA VAL A 200 -28.78 -0.28 -43.86
C VAL A 200 -30.15 -0.10 -43.22
N THR A 201 -30.29 0.98 -42.42
CA THR A 201 -31.57 1.42 -41.83
C THR A 201 -32.18 2.54 -42.69
#